data_894b6a91d405b5a6be7dbe3fba4bb01f
#
_entry.id   894b6a91d405b5a6be7dbe3fba4bb01f
#
_cell.length_a   1.000
_cell.length_b   1.000
_cell.length_c   1.000
_cell.angle_alpha   90.00
_cell.angle_beta   90.00
_cell.angle_gamma   90.00
#
_symmetry.space_group_name_H-M   'P 1'
#
loop_
_entity.id
_entity.type
_entity.pdbx_description
1 polymer ?
#
loop_
_entity_poly.entity_id
_entity_poly.type
_entity_poly.pdbx_seq_one_letter_code
_entity_poly.pdbx_strand_id
1 'polypeptide(L)'
;MSSNPLSGKELKRLSVVLNERIASLSWLFGFSSAQWVKNANREKGELLIQHSLMIRMLLERPELSPIPKVPLMHEVYDLLVEIDPSLTHNKMATMVGLSTKSTKRIFGDGAPTSTVGHMLLIIKDELGRLKTKQEKREFYKFLQDNIKYEAQARGYDADKVLNDLGWTINATPTDPKN
;
A
#
# COMPACT_ATOMS: atom_id res chain seq x y z
N MET A 1 -19.98 26.91 -5.35
CA MET A 1 -19.37 26.24 -6.54
C MET A 1 -19.24 27.25 -7.68
N SER A 2 -18.14 27.19 -8.46
CA SER A 2 -18.02 28.01 -9.67
C SER A 2 -19.03 27.52 -10.71
N SER A 3 -19.75 28.48 -11.33
CA SER A 3 -20.65 28.20 -12.47
C SER A 3 -19.88 27.98 -13.78
N ASN A 4 -18.57 28.22 -13.77
CA ASN A 4 -17.72 28.11 -14.97
C ASN A 4 -17.29 26.66 -15.21
N PRO A 5 -17.02 26.28 -16.47
CA PRO A 5 -16.38 25.03 -16.81
C PRO A 5 -15.06 24.81 -16.04
N LEU A 6 -14.82 23.56 -15.63
CA LEU A 6 -13.58 23.26 -14.89
C LEU A 6 -12.40 23.10 -15.83
N SER A 7 -11.23 23.50 -15.36
CA SER A 7 -9.94 23.47 -16.07
C SER A 7 -8.95 22.54 -15.36
N GLY A 8 -7.72 22.49 -15.83
CA GLY A 8 -6.65 21.74 -15.20
C GLY A 8 -6.30 22.16 -13.76
N LYS A 9 -6.67 23.41 -13.36
CA LYS A 9 -6.45 23.89 -11.99
C LYS A 9 -7.23 23.06 -10.97
N GLU A 10 -8.45 22.68 -11.31
CA GLU A 10 -9.30 21.87 -10.44
C GLU A 10 -8.78 20.44 -10.30
N LEU A 11 -8.13 19.87 -11.32
CA LEU A 11 -7.41 18.59 -11.21
C LEU A 11 -6.26 18.68 -10.22
N LYS A 12 -5.46 19.77 -10.28
CA LYS A 12 -4.39 20.00 -9.29
C LYS A 12 -4.94 20.17 -7.89
N ARG A 13 -6.01 20.94 -7.74
CA ARG A 13 -6.69 21.12 -6.44
C ARG A 13 -7.21 19.78 -5.89
N LEU A 14 -7.80 18.95 -6.74
CA LEU A 14 -8.27 17.64 -6.33
C LEU A 14 -7.15 16.75 -5.81
N SER A 15 -5.97 16.78 -6.44
CA SER A 15 -4.83 15.99 -5.96
C SER A 15 -4.38 16.39 -4.55
N VAL A 16 -4.46 17.66 -4.22
CA VAL A 16 -4.16 18.17 -2.87
C VAL A 16 -5.25 17.76 -1.87
N VAL A 17 -6.52 17.94 -2.24
CA VAL A 17 -7.67 17.63 -1.36
C VAL A 17 -7.74 16.14 -1.03
N LEU A 18 -7.51 15.26 -2.00
CA LEU A 18 -7.52 13.82 -1.80
C LEU A 18 -6.20 13.31 -1.20
N ASN A 19 -5.15 14.11 -1.22
CA ASN A 19 -3.79 13.72 -0.82
C ASN A 19 -3.31 12.43 -1.51
N GLU A 20 -3.60 12.32 -2.81
CA GLU A 20 -3.34 11.12 -3.58
C GLU A 20 -2.23 11.31 -4.62
N ARG A 21 -1.55 10.21 -4.96
CA ARG A 21 -0.52 10.19 -6.00
C ARG A 21 -1.16 10.29 -7.39
N ILE A 22 -0.40 10.85 -8.33
CA ILE A 22 -0.83 10.96 -9.75
C ILE A 22 -1.28 9.61 -10.31
N ALA A 23 -0.64 8.51 -9.95
CA ALA A 23 -1.00 7.18 -10.41
C ALA A 23 -2.43 6.77 -9.97
N SER A 24 -2.77 6.99 -8.70
CA SER A 24 -4.11 6.71 -8.16
C SER A 24 -5.18 7.58 -8.82
N LEU A 25 -4.86 8.87 -8.99
CA LEU A 25 -5.77 9.83 -9.63
C LEU A 25 -5.93 9.54 -11.13
N SER A 26 -4.85 9.15 -11.81
CA SER A 26 -4.91 8.74 -13.21
C SER A 26 -5.82 7.52 -13.39
N TRP A 27 -5.70 6.53 -12.52
CA TRP A 27 -6.59 5.38 -12.51
C TRP A 27 -8.06 5.80 -12.30
N LEU A 28 -8.32 6.67 -11.32
CA LEU A 28 -9.67 7.16 -11.00
C LEU A 28 -10.37 7.83 -12.19
N PHE A 29 -9.63 8.55 -13.01
CA PHE A 29 -10.15 9.27 -14.17
C PHE A 29 -9.99 8.50 -15.50
N GLY A 30 -9.43 7.30 -15.47
CA GLY A 30 -9.14 6.54 -16.68
C GLY A 30 -8.07 7.20 -17.57
N PHE A 31 -7.15 7.99 -16.95
CA PHE A 31 -6.04 8.63 -17.65
C PHE A 31 -4.76 7.78 -17.56
N SER A 32 -3.88 7.91 -18.54
CA SER A 32 -2.47 7.64 -18.30
C SER A 32 -1.86 8.76 -17.44
N SER A 33 -0.74 8.47 -16.75
CA SER A 33 -0.04 9.51 -15.98
C SER A 33 0.38 10.70 -16.85
N ALA A 34 0.76 10.46 -18.10
CA ALA A 34 1.08 11.51 -19.07
C ALA A 34 -0.16 12.37 -19.43
N GLN A 35 -1.32 11.73 -19.62
CA GLN A 35 -2.59 12.44 -19.88
C GLN A 35 -3.02 13.27 -18.66
N TRP A 36 -2.83 12.72 -17.43
CA TRP A 36 -3.09 13.49 -16.21
C TRP A 36 -2.26 14.77 -16.18
N VAL A 37 -0.94 14.67 -16.35
CA VAL A 37 -0.03 15.81 -16.33
C VAL A 37 -0.40 16.83 -17.41
N LYS A 38 -0.69 16.35 -18.64
CA LYS A 38 -1.12 17.19 -19.75
C LYS A 38 -2.41 17.96 -19.41
N ASN A 39 -3.42 17.26 -18.87
CA ASN A 39 -4.71 17.87 -18.54
C ASN A 39 -4.59 18.82 -17.33
N ALA A 40 -3.83 18.45 -16.30
CA ALA A 40 -3.61 19.27 -15.12
C ALA A 40 -2.83 20.56 -15.42
N ASN A 41 -1.96 20.57 -16.43
CA ASN A 41 -1.21 21.74 -16.86
C ASN A 41 -1.96 22.59 -17.92
N ARG A 42 -3.15 22.20 -18.33
CA ARG A 42 -3.95 22.94 -19.29
C ARG A 42 -4.57 24.16 -18.62
N GLU A 43 -4.03 25.33 -18.91
CA GLU A 43 -4.55 26.60 -18.34
C GLU A 43 -5.86 27.03 -18.99
N LYS A 44 -6.03 26.74 -20.28
CA LYS A 44 -7.22 27.07 -21.06
C LYS A 44 -7.79 25.81 -21.68
N GLY A 45 -9.08 25.63 -21.60
CA GLY A 45 -9.82 24.50 -22.15
C GLY A 45 -10.62 23.78 -21.07
N GLU A 46 -11.76 23.33 -21.50
CA GLU A 46 -12.71 22.63 -20.64
C GLU A 46 -12.36 21.16 -20.52
N LEU A 47 -12.54 20.63 -19.32
CA LEU A 47 -12.51 19.18 -19.10
C LEU A 47 -13.79 18.56 -19.64
N LEU A 48 -13.75 17.28 -19.99
CA LEU A 48 -14.95 16.55 -20.35
C LEU A 48 -15.99 16.61 -19.25
N ILE A 49 -17.27 16.63 -19.59
CA ILE A 49 -18.38 16.80 -18.65
C ILE A 49 -18.30 15.77 -17.50
N GLN A 50 -18.07 14.48 -17.83
CA GLN A 50 -17.96 13.42 -16.82
C GLN A 50 -16.81 13.67 -15.83
N HIS A 51 -15.66 14.16 -16.30
CA HIS A 51 -14.53 14.48 -15.42
C HIS A 51 -14.86 15.69 -14.54
N SER A 52 -15.51 16.72 -15.09
CA SER A 52 -15.92 17.89 -14.33
C SER A 52 -16.92 17.53 -13.25
N LEU A 53 -17.91 16.68 -13.53
CA LEU A 53 -18.88 16.21 -12.54
C LEU A 53 -18.19 15.44 -11.41
N MET A 54 -17.29 14.51 -11.73
CA MET A 54 -16.54 13.74 -10.75
C MET A 54 -15.67 14.67 -9.88
N ILE A 55 -14.96 15.63 -10.48
CA ILE A 55 -14.13 16.59 -9.74
C ILE A 55 -14.99 17.41 -8.77
N ARG A 56 -16.12 17.94 -9.22
CA ARG A 56 -17.04 18.71 -8.34
C ARG A 56 -17.48 17.86 -7.16
N MET A 57 -17.92 16.64 -7.42
CA MET A 57 -18.38 15.70 -6.40
C MET A 57 -17.29 15.41 -5.36
N LEU A 58 -16.06 15.12 -5.81
CA LEU A 58 -14.95 14.77 -4.93
C LEU A 58 -14.31 15.99 -4.22
N LEU A 59 -14.40 17.18 -4.81
CA LEU A 59 -13.98 18.41 -4.10
C LEU A 59 -14.94 18.79 -2.99
N GLU A 60 -16.22 18.49 -3.15
CA GLU A 60 -17.25 18.74 -2.15
C GLU A 60 -17.32 17.64 -1.08
N ARG A 61 -17.15 16.40 -1.51
CA ARG A 61 -17.26 15.20 -0.69
C ARG A 61 -16.05 14.27 -0.92
N PRO A 62 -14.86 14.62 -0.41
CA PRO A 62 -13.64 13.83 -0.63
C PRO A 62 -13.74 12.39 -0.14
N GLU A 63 -14.58 12.15 0.87
CA GLU A 63 -14.82 10.81 1.43
C GLU A 63 -15.51 9.85 0.46
N LEU A 64 -16.11 10.36 -0.63
CA LEU A 64 -16.69 9.53 -1.70
C LEU A 64 -15.63 8.98 -2.68
N SER A 65 -14.36 9.32 -2.49
CA SER A 65 -13.29 8.80 -3.35
C SER A 65 -13.24 7.27 -3.27
N PRO A 66 -13.33 6.55 -4.40
CA PRO A 66 -13.21 5.11 -4.42
C PRO A 66 -11.74 4.63 -4.34
N ILE A 67 -10.78 5.56 -4.21
CA ILE A 67 -9.35 5.21 -4.04
C ILE A 67 -9.18 4.61 -2.64
N PRO A 68 -8.74 3.36 -2.53
CA PRO A 68 -8.53 2.73 -1.23
C PRO A 68 -7.47 3.49 -0.43
N LYS A 69 -7.79 3.88 0.79
CA LYS A 69 -6.80 4.45 1.69
C LYS A 69 -5.83 3.37 2.13
N VAL A 70 -4.58 3.52 1.74
CA VAL A 70 -3.51 2.61 2.14
C VAL A 70 -3.27 2.76 3.65
N PRO A 71 -3.39 1.67 4.44
CA PRO A 71 -3.16 1.74 5.87
C PRO A 71 -1.68 2.00 6.17
N LEU A 72 -1.43 2.60 7.32
CA LEU A 72 -0.08 2.74 7.84
C LEU A 72 0.41 1.41 8.41
N MET A 73 1.74 1.23 8.45
CA MET A 73 2.35 -0.01 8.94
C MET A 73 1.90 -0.37 10.37
N HIS A 74 1.84 0.62 11.26
CA HIS A 74 1.45 0.40 12.64
C HIS A 74 0.00 -0.04 12.79
N GLU A 75 -0.93 0.44 11.95
CA GLU A 75 -2.34 0.02 12.00
C GLU A 75 -2.49 -1.49 11.75
N VAL A 76 -1.73 -2.03 10.81
CA VAL A 76 -1.76 -3.47 10.49
C VAL A 76 -0.95 -4.27 11.52
N TYR A 77 0.15 -3.70 12.00
CA TYR A 77 0.94 -4.29 13.06
C TYR A 77 0.11 -4.52 14.34
N ASP A 78 -0.65 -3.52 14.77
CA ASP A 78 -1.50 -3.61 15.97
C ASP A 78 -2.53 -4.74 15.84
N LEU A 79 -3.14 -4.91 14.67
CA LEU A 79 -4.07 -6.02 14.39
C LEU A 79 -3.38 -7.40 14.45
N LEU A 80 -2.14 -7.49 13.99
CA LEU A 80 -1.38 -8.75 14.00
C LEU A 80 -0.82 -9.09 15.39
N VAL A 81 -0.46 -8.09 16.20
CA VAL A 81 -0.03 -8.28 17.60
C VAL A 81 -1.15 -8.87 18.46
N GLU A 82 -2.42 -8.58 18.16
CA GLU A 82 -3.57 -9.23 18.83
C GLU A 82 -3.60 -10.74 18.59
N ILE A 83 -3.00 -11.22 17.49
CA ILE A 83 -2.95 -12.63 17.11
C ILE A 83 -1.67 -13.27 17.65
N ASP A 84 -0.55 -12.59 17.48
CA ASP A 84 0.79 -13.01 17.95
C ASP A 84 1.46 -11.87 18.73
N PRO A 85 1.34 -11.88 20.08
CA PRO A 85 1.98 -10.87 20.93
C PRO A 85 3.51 -10.88 20.85
N SER A 86 4.14 -11.90 20.28
CA SER A 86 5.59 -11.97 20.06
C SER A 86 6.04 -11.31 18.75
N LEU A 87 5.10 -10.79 17.95
CA LEU A 87 5.42 -10.09 16.70
C LEU A 87 6.25 -8.85 16.99
N THR A 88 7.41 -8.74 16.35
CA THR A 88 8.25 -7.56 16.42
C THR A 88 8.10 -6.69 15.18
N HIS A 89 8.52 -5.43 15.25
CA HIS A 89 8.56 -4.54 14.08
C HIS A 89 9.41 -5.12 12.94
N ASN A 90 10.51 -5.81 13.27
CA ASN A 90 11.37 -6.46 12.28
C ASN A 90 10.66 -7.62 11.58
N LYS A 91 9.96 -8.47 12.33
CA LYS A 91 9.14 -9.55 11.75
C LYS A 91 8.04 -8.98 10.84
N MET A 92 7.35 -7.93 11.28
CA MET A 92 6.34 -7.26 10.45
C MET A 92 6.94 -6.70 9.16
N ALA A 93 8.10 -6.03 9.22
CA ALA A 93 8.78 -5.56 8.02
C ALA A 93 9.13 -6.72 7.08
N THR A 94 9.60 -7.84 7.62
CA THR A 94 9.90 -9.06 6.87
C THR A 94 8.64 -9.62 6.19
N MET A 95 7.49 -9.61 6.87
CA MET A 95 6.22 -10.11 6.33
C MET A 95 5.76 -9.36 5.09
N VAL A 96 6.12 -8.10 4.94
CA VAL A 96 5.82 -7.30 3.74
C VAL A 96 7.01 -7.15 2.80
N GLY A 97 8.00 -8.04 2.89
CA GLY A 97 9.13 -8.11 1.97
C GLY A 97 10.18 -7.01 2.15
N LEU A 98 10.20 -6.35 3.32
CA LEU A 98 11.16 -5.28 3.62
C LEU A 98 12.33 -5.80 4.43
N SER A 99 13.50 -5.17 4.21
CA SER A 99 14.65 -5.42 5.07
C SER A 99 14.44 -4.80 6.47
N THR A 100 15.06 -5.41 7.48
CA THR A 100 15.06 -4.88 8.85
C THR A 100 15.62 -3.47 8.96
N LYS A 101 16.51 -3.06 8.03
CA LYS A 101 17.02 -1.69 7.94
C LYS A 101 15.94 -0.66 7.62
N SER A 102 14.85 -1.08 6.98
CA SER A 102 13.72 -0.21 6.63
C SER A 102 12.72 -0.02 7.76
N THR A 103 12.78 -0.85 8.81
CA THR A 103 11.81 -0.89 9.92
C THR A 103 11.62 0.50 10.54
N LYS A 104 12.72 1.13 10.97
CA LYS A 104 12.65 2.45 11.62
C LYS A 104 11.96 3.52 10.77
N ARG A 105 12.21 3.53 9.46
CA ARG A 105 11.60 4.48 8.53
C ARG A 105 10.11 4.23 8.34
N ILE A 106 9.70 2.98 8.26
CA ILE A 106 8.33 2.60 7.91
C ILE A 106 7.37 2.64 9.10
N PHE A 107 7.88 2.38 10.31
CA PHE A 107 7.13 2.57 11.55
C PHE A 107 7.16 4.02 12.06
N GLY A 108 8.03 4.88 11.49
CA GLY A 108 8.01 6.33 11.69
C GLY A 108 7.09 6.99 10.64
N ASP A 109 7.51 8.17 10.19
CA ASP A 109 6.72 9.01 9.26
C ASP A 109 6.82 8.58 7.78
N GLY A 110 7.48 7.46 7.51
CA GLY A 110 7.71 6.98 6.14
C GLY A 110 6.48 6.32 5.53
N ALA A 111 5.93 6.91 4.47
CA ALA A 111 4.88 6.26 3.70
C ALA A 111 5.40 4.96 3.07
N PRO A 112 4.61 3.87 3.07
CA PRO A 112 4.98 2.64 2.40
C PRO A 112 5.08 2.85 0.88
N THR A 113 5.89 2.04 0.20
CA THR A 113 5.86 1.96 -1.27
C THR A 113 4.50 1.43 -1.74
N SER A 114 4.14 1.66 -3.01
CA SER A 114 2.83 1.22 -3.53
C SER A 114 2.58 -0.27 -3.29
N THR A 115 3.57 -1.13 -3.57
CA THR A 115 3.44 -2.59 -3.38
C THR A 115 3.23 -2.95 -1.91
N VAL A 116 4.05 -2.38 -1.01
CA VAL A 116 3.91 -2.63 0.43
C VAL A 116 2.56 -2.10 0.93
N GLY A 117 2.15 -0.92 0.48
CA GLY A 117 0.85 -0.35 0.82
C GLY A 117 -0.32 -1.26 0.40
N HIS A 118 -0.27 -1.82 -0.80
CA HIS A 118 -1.29 -2.77 -1.26
C HIS A 118 -1.26 -4.07 -0.46
N MET A 119 -0.09 -4.58 -0.07
CA MET A 119 0.00 -5.75 0.82
C MET A 119 -0.64 -5.45 2.18
N LEU A 120 -0.35 -4.29 2.76
CA LEU A 120 -0.97 -3.86 4.02
C LEU A 120 -2.49 -3.76 3.92
N LEU A 121 -2.99 -3.23 2.79
CA LEU A 121 -4.42 -3.14 2.53
C LEU A 121 -5.06 -4.54 2.46
N ILE A 122 -4.46 -5.47 1.70
CA ILE A 122 -4.93 -6.86 1.61
C ILE A 122 -4.97 -7.52 2.98
N ILE A 123 -3.92 -7.37 3.79
CA ILE A 123 -3.85 -7.96 5.13
C ILE A 123 -4.94 -7.35 6.03
N LYS A 124 -5.10 -6.02 6.03
CA LYS A 124 -6.10 -5.33 6.84
C LYS A 124 -7.52 -5.73 6.46
N ASP A 125 -7.83 -5.76 5.16
CA ASP A 125 -9.15 -6.12 4.65
C ASP A 125 -9.50 -7.57 4.99
N GLU A 126 -8.55 -8.50 4.85
CA GLU A 126 -8.80 -9.90 5.20
C GLU A 126 -9.00 -10.06 6.70
N LEU A 127 -8.14 -9.47 7.53
CA LEU A 127 -8.33 -9.50 9.00
C LEU A 127 -9.67 -8.90 9.43
N GLY A 128 -10.18 -7.92 8.71
CA GLY A 128 -11.51 -7.32 8.94
C GLY A 128 -12.68 -8.23 8.56
N ARG A 129 -12.48 -9.15 7.61
CA ARG A 129 -13.49 -10.14 7.19
C ARG A 129 -13.57 -11.34 8.13
N LEU A 130 -12.45 -11.74 8.70
CA LEU A 130 -12.34 -12.89 9.59
C LEU A 130 -12.97 -12.59 10.95
N LYS A 131 -13.89 -13.45 11.38
CA LYS A 131 -14.72 -13.20 12.58
C LYS A 131 -14.18 -13.88 13.82
N THR A 132 -13.48 -15.01 13.65
CA THR A 132 -12.99 -15.81 14.76
C THR A 132 -11.50 -15.68 14.97
N LYS A 133 -11.05 -15.87 16.20
CA LYS A 133 -9.61 -15.92 16.52
C LYS A 133 -8.89 -17.04 15.78
N GLN A 134 -9.58 -18.14 15.54
CA GLN A 134 -9.01 -19.29 14.83
C GLN A 134 -8.73 -18.94 13.37
N GLU A 135 -9.70 -18.35 12.65
CA GLU A 135 -9.53 -17.90 11.28
C GLU A 135 -8.37 -16.89 11.15
N LYS A 136 -8.28 -15.95 12.08
CA LYS A 136 -7.18 -14.96 12.10
C LYS A 136 -5.81 -15.63 12.31
N ARG A 137 -5.72 -16.65 13.17
CA ARG A 137 -4.48 -17.43 13.37
C ARG A 137 -4.09 -18.22 12.13
N GLU A 138 -5.07 -18.83 11.45
CA GLU A 138 -4.84 -19.56 10.20
C GLU A 138 -4.35 -18.62 9.10
N PHE A 139 -4.92 -17.44 8.98
CA PHE A 139 -4.44 -16.42 8.05
C PHE A 139 -3.03 -15.91 8.41
N TYR A 140 -2.75 -15.69 9.69
CA TYR A 140 -1.40 -15.31 10.12
C TYR A 140 -0.37 -16.39 9.79
N LYS A 141 -0.70 -17.65 10.02
CA LYS A 141 0.13 -18.79 9.62
C LYS A 141 0.33 -18.81 8.09
N PHE A 142 -0.71 -18.61 7.32
CA PHE A 142 -0.62 -18.49 5.86
C PHE A 142 0.39 -17.40 5.44
N LEU A 143 0.41 -16.24 6.07
CA LEU A 143 1.40 -15.19 5.80
C LEU A 143 2.82 -15.67 6.10
N GLN A 144 3.02 -16.35 7.23
CA GLN A 144 4.33 -16.91 7.60
C GLN A 144 4.78 -18.00 6.62
N ASP A 145 3.90 -18.87 6.19
CA ASP A 145 4.20 -19.94 5.25
C ASP A 145 4.62 -19.37 3.88
N ASN A 146 3.99 -18.29 3.40
CA ASN A 146 4.42 -17.61 2.19
C ASN A 146 5.84 -17.04 2.30
N ILE A 147 6.22 -16.49 3.46
CA ILE A 147 7.58 -16.02 3.70
C ILE A 147 8.57 -17.19 3.64
N LYS A 148 8.23 -18.32 4.24
CA LYS A 148 9.07 -19.52 4.19
C LYS A 148 9.27 -20.01 2.77
N TYR A 149 8.21 -20.12 1.98
CA TYR A 149 8.30 -20.53 0.58
C TYR A 149 9.19 -19.57 -0.23
N GLU A 150 9.00 -18.27 -0.08
CA GLU A 150 9.82 -17.30 -0.80
C GLU A 150 11.30 -17.32 -0.34
N ALA A 151 11.54 -17.50 0.96
CA ALA A 151 12.89 -17.63 1.50
C ALA A 151 13.60 -18.87 0.92
N GLN A 152 12.92 -20.01 0.92
CA GLN A 152 13.46 -21.25 0.34
C GLN A 152 13.72 -21.13 -1.15
N ALA A 153 12.78 -20.53 -1.91
CA ALA A 153 12.93 -20.31 -3.34
C ALA A 153 14.14 -19.44 -3.69
N ARG A 154 14.55 -18.56 -2.78
CA ARG A 154 15.75 -17.70 -2.93
C ARG A 154 17.01 -18.27 -2.28
N GLY A 155 16.95 -19.48 -1.72
CA GLY A 155 18.08 -20.10 -1.04
C GLY A 155 18.39 -19.51 0.34
N TYR A 156 17.45 -18.81 0.95
CA TYR A 156 17.58 -18.31 2.32
C TYR A 156 17.13 -19.38 3.33
N ASP A 157 17.73 -19.33 4.52
CA ASP A 157 17.24 -20.07 5.67
C ASP A 157 15.92 -19.44 6.16
N ALA A 158 14.81 -20.14 5.95
CA ALA A 158 13.48 -19.66 6.23
C ALA A 158 13.25 -19.32 7.71
N ASP A 159 13.84 -20.10 8.61
CA ASP A 159 13.69 -19.87 10.06
C ASP A 159 14.48 -18.64 10.50
N LYS A 160 15.65 -18.41 9.92
CA LYS A 160 16.41 -17.18 10.16
C LYS A 160 15.69 -15.94 9.61
N VAL A 161 15.09 -16.04 8.43
CA VAL A 161 14.29 -14.93 7.86
C VAL A 161 13.15 -14.56 8.80
N LEU A 162 12.43 -15.53 9.35
CA LEU A 162 11.31 -15.30 10.27
C LEU A 162 11.74 -14.87 11.68
N ASN A 163 12.92 -15.26 12.13
CA ASN A 163 13.42 -14.99 13.48
C ASN A 163 14.26 -13.69 13.55
N ASP A 164 13.70 -12.57 13.07
CA ASP A 164 14.23 -11.20 13.16
C ASP A 164 15.44 -10.85 12.29
N LEU A 165 16.02 -11.78 11.55
CA LEU A 165 17.12 -11.48 10.64
C LEU A 165 16.63 -10.88 9.32
N GLY A 166 15.39 -11.17 8.95
CA GLY A 166 14.75 -10.63 7.75
C GLY A 166 15.48 -10.99 6.46
N TRP A 167 15.14 -10.29 5.39
CA TRP A 167 15.66 -10.51 4.05
C TRP A 167 17.11 -10.00 3.84
N THR A 168 17.76 -9.49 4.87
CA THR A 168 19.13 -8.94 4.80
C THR A 168 20.23 -9.96 5.11
N ILE A 169 19.88 -11.21 5.27
CA ILE A 169 20.89 -12.25 5.46
C ILE A 169 21.70 -12.33 4.18
N ASN A 170 23.02 -12.08 4.27
CA ASN A 170 23.99 -12.53 3.26
C ASN A 170 24.00 -14.07 3.27
N ALA A 171 22.95 -14.67 2.73
CA ALA A 171 23.02 -16.05 2.32
C ALA A 171 23.97 -16.03 1.12
N THR A 172 25.18 -16.45 1.32
CA THR A 172 25.95 -17.04 0.24
C THR A 172 25.02 -18.09 -0.34
N PRO A 173 24.63 -18.04 -1.63
CA PRO A 173 23.89 -19.12 -2.22
C PRO A 173 24.71 -20.38 -1.92
N THR A 174 24.15 -21.32 -1.20
CA THR A 174 24.68 -22.65 -1.22
C THR A 174 24.53 -23.08 -2.66
N ASP A 175 25.61 -23.05 -3.41
CA ASP A 175 25.68 -23.60 -4.76
C ASP A 175 24.91 -24.91 -4.74
N PRO A 176 23.92 -25.11 -5.61
CA PRO A 176 23.35 -26.42 -5.81
C PRO A 176 24.45 -27.24 -6.48
N LYS A 177 25.34 -27.81 -5.66
CA LYS A 177 26.29 -28.75 -6.14
C LYS A 177 25.55 -30.02 -6.49
N ASN A 178 25.60 -30.30 -7.82
CA ASN A 178 25.50 -31.59 -8.51
C ASN A 178 24.26 -32.44 -8.22
#